data_d946a0cf540575136dd3ce519000f4d3
#
_entry.id   d946a0cf540575136dd3ce519000f4d3
#
_cell.length_a   1.000
_cell.length_b   1.000
_cell.length_c   1.000
_cell.angle_alpha   90.00
_cell.angle_beta   90.00
_cell.angle_gamma   90.00
#
_symmetry.space_group_name_H-M   'P 1'
#
loop_
_entity.id
_entity.type
_entity.pdbx_description
1 polymer ?
#
loop_
_entity_poly.entity_id
_entity_poly.type
_entity_poly.pdbx_seq_one_letter_code
_entity_poly.pdbx_strand_id
1 'polypeptide(L)'
;MGRPAKHDRDQLLDAAAALVARSGPAAATMSAVAKSVGAPSGSVYHRFPDRASLLSALWLRSLTRFHTGLHEVLHEDPPRAAARAAAAYVITWSRDNPHDAAVLLAGARELGEPDWPTPAHEATARTNTAIETAITDLAHRLGAQSPTDIDRVVLAIVDIPYTLVRRHLRTEGTIPAHTPDLAAEAAEALLPPPHDLNNR
;
A
#
# COMPACT_ATOMS: atom_id res chain seq x y z
N MET A 1 22.38 -31.15 -3.54
CA MET A 1 22.09 -29.79 -3.07
C MET A 1 22.06 -28.87 -4.28
N GLY A 2 20.88 -28.42 -4.72
CA GLY A 2 20.75 -27.48 -5.82
C GLY A 2 21.28 -26.12 -5.43
N ARG A 3 22.12 -25.51 -6.27
CA ARG A 3 22.61 -24.13 -6.14
C ARG A 3 21.40 -23.21 -6.05
N PRO A 4 21.27 -22.31 -5.04
CA PRO A 4 20.16 -21.36 -4.99
C PRO A 4 20.07 -20.63 -6.33
N ALA A 5 18.87 -20.51 -6.86
CA ALA A 5 18.66 -19.82 -8.15
C ALA A 5 19.21 -18.39 -7.98
N LYS A 6 20.21 -18.03 -8.77
CA LYS A 6 21.04 -16.81 -8.65
C LYS A 6 20.21 -15.51 -8.73
N HIS A 7 18.94 -15.60 -9.11
CA HIS A 7 17.98 -14.49 -9.18
C HIS A 7 16.64 -14.98 -8.67
N ASP A 8 16.32 -14.64 -7.42
CA ASP A 8 15.07 -14.95 -6.75
C ASP A 8 13.91 -14.12 -7.34
N ARG A 9 12.68 -14.63 -7.18
CA ARG A 9 11.46 -13.92 -7.60
C ARG A 9 11.36 -12.54 -6.96
N ASP A 10 11.73 -12.42 -5.68
CA ASP A 10 11.69 -11.15 -4.95
C ASP A 10 12.71 -10.15 -5.48
N GLN A 11 13.93 -10.57 -5.85
CA GLN A 11 14.91 -9.71 -6.49
C GLN A 11 14.41 -9.10 -7.82
N LEU A 12 13.66 -9.89 -8.61
CA LEU A 12 13.05 -9.40 -9.84
C LEU A 12 11.95 -8.38 -9.56
N LEU A 13 11.14 -8.62 -8.54
CA LEU A 13 10.10 -7.69 -8.12
C LEU A 13 10.69 -6.41 -7.51
N ASP A 14 11.80 -6.50 -6.75
CA ASP A 14 12.51 -5.31 -6.25
C ASP A 14 13.07 -4.47 -7.39
N ALA A 15 13.66 -5.10 -8.39
CA ALA A 15 14.14 -4.41 -9.59
C ALA A 15 12.99 -3.75 -10.37
N ALA A 16 11.85 -4.43 -10.48
CA ALA A 16 10.66 -3.86 -11.11
C ALA A 16 10.11 -2.67 -10.32
N ALA A 17 10.03 -2.76 -8.99
CA ALA A 17 9.62 -1.66 -8.11
C ALA A 17 10.53 -0.43 -8.26
N ALA A 18 11.86 -0.64 -8.28
CA ALA A 18 12.83 0.43 -8.49
C ALA A 18 12.70 1.09 -9.89
N LEU A 19 12.37 0.32 -10.93
CA LEU A 19 12.10 0.85 -12.26
C LEU A 19 10.82 1.69 -12.29
N VAL A 20 9.75 1.23 -11.65
CA VAL A 20 8.48 1.97 -11.50
C VAL A 20 8.73 3.28 -10.76
N ALA A 21 9.42 3.23 -9.63
CA ALA A 21 9.70 4.42 -8.82
C ALA A 21 10.50 5.48 -9.56
N ARG A 22 11.48 5.07 -10.36
CA ARG A 22 12.37 5.98 -11.09
C ARG A 22 11.76 6.54 -12.37
N SER A 23 10.98 5.76 -13.11
CA SER A 23 10.61 6.08 -14.49
C SER A 23 9.17 5.70 -14.85
N GLY A 24 8.34 5.37 -13.85
CA GLY A 24 6.95 4.98 -14.01
C GLY A 24 6.74 3.54 -14.49
N PRO A 25 5.48 3.07 -14.49
CA PRO A 25 5.14 1.67 -14.81
C PRO A 25 5.60 1.19 -16.18
N ALA A 26 5.64 2.07 -17.18
CA ALA A 26 6.08 1.73 -18.53
C ALA A 26 7.53 1.26 -18.60
N ALA A 27 8.38 1.72 -17.67
CA ALA A 27 9.79 1.33 -17.61
C ALA A 27 10.02 -0.10 -17.11
N ALA A 28 9.07 -0.68 -16.40
CA ALA A 28 9.17 -2.05 -15.89
C ALA A 28 8.83 -3.08 -16.99
N THR A 29 9.75 -3.25 -17.94
CA THR A 29 9.69 -4.27 -18.98
C THR A 29 10.46 -5.52 -18.56
N MET A 30 10.14 -6.69 -19.14
CA MET A 30 10.84 -7.95 -18.85
C MET A 30 12.34 -7.83 -19.08
N SER A 31 12.75 -7.17 -20.17
CA SER A 31 14.18 -6.96 -20.50
C SER A 31 14.86 -5.96 -19.56
N ALA A 32 14.17 -4.88 -19.16
CA ALA A 32 14.73 -3.90 -18.23
C ALA A 32 14.93 -4.51 -16.84
N VAL A 33 13.99 -5.32 -16.36
CA VAL A 33 14.09 -6.05 -15.10
C VAL A 33 15.24 -7.05 -15.14
N ALA A 34 15.35 -7.86 -16.20
CA ALA A 34 16.48 -8.78 -16.39
C ALA A 34 17.84 -8.05 -16.35
N LYS A 35 17.95 -6.95 -17.07
CA LYS A 35 19.15 -6.11 -17.11
C LYS A 35 19.50 -5.54 -15.74
N SER A 36 18.49 -5.09 -14.97
CA SER A 36 18.72 -4.49 -13.65
C SER A 36 19.34 -5.45 -12.64
N VAL A 37 19.05 -6.75 -12.74
CA VAL A 37 19.60 -7.78 -11.85
C VAL A 37 20.79 -8.54 -12.48
N GLY A 38 21.22 -8.16 -13.68
CA GLY A 38 22.31 -8.87 -14.39
C GLY A 38 21.94 -10.30 -14.79
N ALA A 39 20.66 -10.57 -15.04
CA ALA A 39 20.15 -11.88 -15.41
C ALA A 39 19.93 -12.00 -16.92
N PRO A 40 20.08 -13.22 -17.50
CA PRO A 40 19.59 -13.49 -18.84
C PRO A 40 18.06 -13.28 -18.88
N SER A 41 17.54 -12.70 -19.97
CA SER A 41 16.08 -12.45 -20.12
C SER A 41 15.23 -13.71 -19.90
N GLY A 42 15.70 -14.88 -20.32
CA GLY A 42 15.03 -16.17 -20.11
C GLY A 42 14.77 -16.48 -18.63
N SER A 43 15.57 -15.97 -17.70
CA SER A 43 15.37 -16.17 -16.26
C SER A 43 14.11 -15.47 -15.76
N VAL A 44 13.75 -14.31 -16.32
CA VAL A 44 12.55 -13.55 -15.96
C VAL A 44 11.33 -14.27 -16.52
N TYR A 45 11.37 -14.68 -17.80
CA TYR A 45 10.27 -15.42 -18.46
C TYR A 45 9.98 -16.77 -17.80
N HIS A 46 10.98 -17.42 -17.21
CA HIS A 46 10.77 -18.64 -16.44
C HIS A 46 9.92 -18.42 -15.18
N ARG A 47 9.94 -17.22 -14.59
CA ARG A 47 9.21 -16.88 -13.34
C ARG A 47 7.92 -16.12 -13.60
N PHE A 48 7.90 -15.33 -14.64
CA PHE A 48 6.76 -14.54 -15.07
C PHE A 48 6.59 -14.73 -16.58
N PRO A 49 5.53 -15.41 -17.04
CA PRO A 49 5.36 -15.74 -18.45
C PRO A 49 5.27 -14.49 -19.34
N ASP A 50 4.77 -13.39 -18.78
CA ASP A 50 4.59 -12.12 -19.47
C ASP A 50 4.70 -10.92 -18.51
N ARG A 51 4.61 -9.72 -19.07
CA ARG A 51 4.67 -8.47 -18.33
C ARG A 51 3.46 -8.28 -17.40
N ALA A 52 2.27 -8.70 -17.81
CA ALA A 52 1.06 -8.60 -16.99
C ALA A 52 1.20 -9.43 -15.71
N SER A 53 1.74 -10.64 -15.82
CA SER A 53 2.06 -11.52 -14.69
C SER A 53 3.14 -10.93 -13.77
N LEU A 54 4.15 -10.24 -14.31
CA LEU A 54 5.17 -9.55 -13.53
C LEU A 54 4.57 -8.37 -12.76
N LEU A 55 3.80 -7.52 -13.43
CA LEU A 55 3.25 -6.31 -12.82
C LEU A 55 2.13 -6.61 -11.83
N SER A 56 1.29 -7.60 -12.09
CA SER A 56 0.29 -8.06 -11.12
C SER A 56 0.93 -8.65 -9.86
N ALA A 57 2.01 -9.42 -10.00
CA ALA A 57 2.76 -9.95 -8.87
C ALA A 57 3.46 -8.83 -8.08
N LEU A 58 4.00 -7.81 -8.75
CA LEU A 58 4.57 -6.62 -8.12
C LEU A 58 3.51 -5.87 -7.32
N TRP A 59 2.38 -5.56 -7.94
CA TRP A 59 1.26 -4.90 -7.28
C TRP A 59 0.81 -5.63 -6.02
N LEU A 60 0.50 -6.92 -6.16
CA LEU A 60 0.01 -7.73 -5.05
C LEU A 60 1.01 -7.83 -3.91
N ARG A 61 2.32 -7.93 -4.19
CA ARG A 61 3.37 -7.93 -3.17
C ARG A 61 3.39 -6.60 -2.41
N SER A 62 3.42 -5.47 -3.12
CA SER A 62 3.46 -4.14 -2.50
C SER A 62 2.19 -3.88 -1.68
N LEU A 63 1.02 -4.25 -2.22
CA LEU A 63 -0.26 -4.14 -1.53
C LEU A 63 -0.30 -4.99 -0.25
N THR A 64 0.11 -6.26 -0.33
CA THR A 64 0.14 -7.17 0.83
C THR A 64 1.08 -6.66 1.91
N ARG A 65 2.29 -6.21 1.55
CA ARG A 65 3.26 -5.64 2.51
C ARG A 65 2.67 -4.43 3.25
N PHE A 66 2.03 -3.53 2.53
CA PHE A 66 1.38 -2.36 3.10
C PHE A 66 0.21 -2.75 4.01
N HIS A 67 -0.70 -3.61 3.53
CA HIS A 67 -1.90 -3.99 4.26
C HIS A 67 -1.60 -4.83 5.50
N THR A 68 -0.54 -5.65 5.51
CA THR A 68 -0.17 -6.45 6.69
C THR A 68 0.07 -5.57 7.90
N GLY A 69 0.95 -4.58 7.81
CA GLY A 69 1.22 -3.71 8.95
C GLY A 69 0.08 -2.73 9.25
N LEU A 70 -0.67 -2.27 8.23
CA LEU A 70 -1.86 -1.46 8.48
C LEU A 70 -2.92 -2.25 9.26
N HIS A 71 -3.14 -3.51 8.90
CA HIS A 71 -4.09 -4.39 9.59
C HIS A 71 -3.72 -4.59 11.07
N GLU A 72 -2.44 -4.76 11.38
CA GLU A 72 -1.97 -4.86 12.78
C GLU A 72 -2.34 -3.60 13.58
N VAL A 73 -2.02 -2.43 13.04
CA VAL A 73 -2.28 -1.14 13.69
C VAL A 73 -3.79 -0.87 13.87
N LEU A 74 -4.62 -1.25 12.89
CA LEU A 74 -6.08 -1.06 12.97
C LEU A 74 -6.73 -1.84 14.12
N HIS A 75 -6.09 -2.92 14.62
CA HIS A 75 -6.60 -3.75 15.72
C HIS A 75 -6.09 -3.36 17.11
N GLU A 76 -5.22 -2.35 17.21
CA GLU A 76 -4.73 -1.85 18.50
C GLU A 76 -5.85 -1.21 19.35
N ASP A 77 -5.61 -1.11 20.65
CA ASP A 77 -6.47 -0.43 21.62
C ASP A 77 -5.70 0.68 22.35
N PRO A 78 -6.38 1.78 22.70
CA PRO A 78 -7.79 2.12 22.41
C PRO A 78 -8.02 2.53 20.92
N PRO A 79 -9.26 2.43 20.42
CA PRO A 79 -9.57 2.68 18.99
C PRO A 79 -9.11 4.03 18.44
N ARG A 80 -9.13 5.08 19.25
CA ARG A 80 -8.63 6.41 18.85
C ARG A 80 -7.12 6.41 18.65
N ALA A 81 -6.38 5.68 19.48
CA ALA A 81 -4.93 5.52 19.30
C ALA A 81 -4.64 4.72 18.01
N ALA A 82 -5.40 3.64 17.76
CA ALA A 82 -5.31 2.87 16.51
C ALA A 82 -5.54 3.75 15.27
N ALA A 83 -6.55 4.61 15.27
CA ALA A 83 -6.83 5.51 14.14
C ALA A 83 -5.69 6.51 13.90
N ARG A 84 -5.14 7.10 14.96
CA ARG A 84 -3.97 8.00 14.87
C ARG A 84 -2.74 7.26 14.33
N ALA A 85 -2.49 6.07 14.88
CA ALA A 85 -1.37 5.23 14.46
C ALA A 85 -1.53 4.76 13.02
N ALA A 86 -2.74 4.44 12.56
CA ALA A 86 -3.03 4.09 11.17
C ALA A 86 -2.72 5.24 10.21
N ALA A 87 -3.13 6.46 10.52
CA ALA A 87 -2.81 7.65 9.73
C ALA A 87 -1.28 7.89 9.65
N ALA A 88 -0.57 7.78 10.78
CA ALA A 88 0.88 7.90 10.83
C ALA A 88 1.59 6.75 10.08
N TYR A 89 1.04 5.52 10.18
CA TYR A 89 1.58 4.34 9.50
C TYR A 89 1.65 4.52 7.99
N VAL A 90 0.59 5.02 7.35
CA VAL A 90 0.57 5.25 5.90
C VAL A 90 1.76 6.10 5.46
N ILE A 91 2.07 7.14 6.23
CA ILE A 91 3.18 8.06 5.95
C ILE A 91 4.54 7.39 6.20
N THR A 92 4.68 6.78 7.38
CA THR A 92 5.95 6.15 7.81
C THR A 92 6.33 5.00 6.90
N TRP A 93 5.36 4.12 6.62
CA TRP A 93 5.59 2.99 5.72
C TRP A 93 5.99 3.45 4.31
N SER A 94 5.33 4.48 3.78
CA SER A 94 5.64 5.00 2.45
C SER A 94 7.04 5.63 2.39
N ARG A 95 7.49 6.26 3.48
CA ARG A 95 8.85 6.81 3.60
C ARG A 95 9.89 5.71 3.66
N ASP A 96 9.61 4.65 4.42
CA ASP A 96 10.55 3.55 4.66
C ASP A 96 10.56 2.54 3.50
N ASN A 97 9.51 2.52 2.66
CA ASN A 97 9.35 1.65 1.49
C ASN A 97 9.09 2.44 0.20
N PRO A 98 9.98 3.36 -0.22
CA PRO A 98 9.68 4.33 -1.28
C PRO A 98 9.39 3.69 -2.64
N HIS A 99 10.00 2.54 -2.96
CA HIS A 99 9.74 1.84 -4.20
C HIS A 99 8.36 1.18 -4.23
N ASP A 100 7.96 0.50 -3.15
CA ASP A 100 6.63 -0.09 -3.03
C ASP A 100 5.55 1.01 -2.97
N ALA A 101 5.83 2.11 -2.25
CA ALA A 101 4.93 3.28 -2.22
C ALA A 101 4.71 3.87 -3.62
N ALA A 102 5.76 3.98 -4.44
CA ALA A 102 5.64 4.45 -5.83
C ALA A 102 4.78 3.51 -6.69
N VAL A 103 4.87 2.20 -6.47
CA VAL A 103 4.01 1.20 -7.12
C VAL A 103 2.55 1.42 -6.74
N LEU A 104 2.25 1.57 -5.45
CA LEU A 104 0.88 1.79 -4.96
C LEU A 104 0.32 3.14 -5.41
N LEU A 105 1.14 4.19 -5.46
CA LEU A 105 0.73 5.52 -5.95
C LEU A 105 0.47 5.57 -7.46
N ALA A 106 1.12 4.74 -8.24
CA ALA A 106 0.83 4.58 -9.66
C ALA A 106 -0.57 4.02 -9.89
N GLY A 107 -1.01 3.13 -9.00
CA GLY A 107 -2.31 2.47 -9.07
C GLY A 107 -2.33 1.25 -10.00
N ALA A 108 -3.25 0.34 -9.74
CA ALA A 108 -3.38 -0.93 -10.47
C ALA A 108 -3.59 -0.71 -11.99
N ARG A 109 -4.40 0.29 -12.34
CA ARG A 109 -4.73 0.59 -13.74
C ARG A 109 -3.50 0.98 -14.58
N GLU A 110 -2.61 1.82 -14.03
CA GLU A 110 -1.37 2.22 -14.71
C GLU A 110 -0.37 1.04 -14.81
N LEU A 111 -0.51 0.04 -13.94
CA LEU A 111 0.23 -1.22 -13.99
C LEU A 111 -0.41 -2.26 -14.92
N GLY A 112 -1.43 -1.88 -15.70
CA GLY A 112 -2.07 -2.75 -16.69
C GLY A 112 -3.06 -3.74 -16.11
N GLU A 113 -3.75 -3.37 -15.01
CA GLU A 113 -4.72 -4.22 -14.32
C GLU A 113 -5.73 -4.93 -15.25
N PRO A 114 -6.29 -4.31 -16.32
CA PRO A 114 -7.24 -5.01 -17.18
C PRO A 114 -6.67 -6.27 -17.87
N ASP A 115 -5.36 -6.35 -18.04
CA ASP A 115 -4.67 -7.47 -18.70
C ASP A 115 -4.12 -8.51 -17.68
N TRP A 116 -4.38 -8.32 -16.39
CA TRP A 116 -3.85 -9.23 -15.37
C TRP A 116 -4.52 -10.60 -15.41
N PRO A 117 -3.80 -11.66 -15.03
CA PRO A 117 -4.40 -12.99 -14.87
C PRO A 117 -5.52 -12.98 -13.83
N THR A 118 -6.61 -13.73 -14.08
CA THR A 118 -7.75 -13.87 -13.16
C THR A 118 -7.36 -14.15 -11.71
N PRO A 119 -6.39 -15.05 -11.40
CA PRO A 119 -5.98 -15.26 -10.01
C PRO A 119 -5.38 -14.01 -9.33
N ALA A 120 -4.77 -13.09 -10.10
CA ALA A 120 -4.23 -11.85 -9.55
C ALA A 120 -5.35 -10.86 -9.20
N HIS A 121 -6.39 -10.74 -10.04
CA HIS A 121 -7.60 -9.98 -9.72
C HIS A 121 -8.27 -10.47 -8.45
N GLU A 122 -8.50 -11.79 -8.36
CA GLU A 122 -9.09 -12.40 -7.17
C GLU A 122 -8.27 -12.17 -5.90
N ALA A 123 -6.95 -12.31 -6.00
CA ALA A 123 -6.06 -12.07 -4.86
C ALA A 123 -6.08 -10.60 -4.42
N THR A 124 -6.06 -9.66 -5.37
CA THR A 124 -6.16 -8.22 -5.10
C THR A 124 -7.51 -7.89 -4.44
N ALA A 125 -8.62 -8.42 -4.96
CA ALA A 125 -9.94 -8.21 -4.38
C ALA A 125 -10.02 -8.74 -2.93
N ARG A 126 -9.53 -9.95 -2.67
CA ARG A 126 -9.49 -10.51 -1.31
C ARG A 126 -8.69 -9.64 -0.35
N THR A 127 -7.53 -9.15 -0.80
CA THR A 127 -6.65 -8.30 0.03
C THR A 127 -7.31 -6.96 0.34
N ASN A 128 -8.01 -6.36 -0.63
CA ASN A 128 -8.77 -5.13 -0.42
C ASN A 128 -9.96 -5.34 0.52
N THR A 129 -10.76 -6.39 0.31
CA THR A 129 -11.90 -6.69 1.19
C THR A 129 -11.47 -6.88 2.65
N ALA A 130 -10.33 -7.54 2.89
CA ALA A 130 -9.82 -7.74 4.25
C ALA A 130 -9.49 -6.42 4.95
N ILE A 131 -8.85 -5.48 4.25
CA ILE A 131 -8.52 -4.17 4.85
C ILE A 131 -9.75 -3.26 4.99
N GLU A 132 -10.69 -3.29 4.03
CA GLU A 132 -11.96 -2.57 4.12
C GLU A 132 -12.78 -3.03 5.33
N THR A 133 -12.80 -4.34 5.60
CA THR A 133 -13.43 -4.91 6.80
C THR A 133 -12.76 -4.39 8.06
N ALA A 134 -11.44 -4.44 8.15
CA ALA A 134 -10.70 -3.97 9.32
C ALA A 134 -10.91 -2.45 9.59
N ILE A 135 -10.99 -1.63 8.55
CA ILE A 135 -11.30 -0.20 8.66
C ILE A 135 -12.74 0.00 9.18
N THR A 136 -13.69 -0.76 8.65
CA THR A 136 -15.09 -0.70 9.09
C THR A 136 -15.22 -1.12 10.55
N ASP A 137 -14.53 -2.18 10.97
CA ASP A 137 -14.51 -2.63 12.36
C ASP A 137 -13.92 -1.56 13.30
N LEU A 138 -12.82 -0.91 12.89
CA LEU A 138 -12.28 0.23 13.63
C LEU A 138 -13.30 1.37 13.73
N ALA A 139 -14.00 1.71 12.64
CA ALA A 139 -15.02 2.75 12.65
C ALA A 139 -16.14 2.43 13.64
N HIS A 140 -16.62 1.19 13.69
CA HIS A 140 -17.61 0.74 14.68
C HIS A 140 -17.08 0.85 16.13
N ARG A 141 -15.82 0.46 16.37
CA ARG A 141 -15.17 0.61 17.69
C ARG A 141 -15.01 2.09 18.09
N LEU A 142 -14.93 3.00 17.13
CA LEU A 142 -14.94 4.45 17.33
C LEU A 142 -16.34 5.04 17.55
N GLY A 143 -17.39 4.19 17.46
CA GLY A 143 -18.76 4.61 17.66
C GLY A 143 -19.47 5.11 16.39
N ALA A 144 -18.95 4.83 15.22
CA ALA A 144 -19.62 5.15 13.95
C ALA A 144 -20.98 4.43 13.86
N GLN A 145 -22.06 5.19 13.58
CA GLN A 145 -23.42 4.69 13.50
C GLN A 145 -24.06 4.93 12.12
N SER A 146 -23.41 5.73 11.30
CA SER A 146 -23.91 6.07 9.97
C SER A 146 -22.82 5.87 8.91
N PRO A 147 -23.21 5.72 7.63
CA PRO A 147 -22.23 5.72 6.52
C PRO A 147 -21.32 6.96 6.54
N THR A 148 -21.86 8.13 6.89
CA THR A 148 -21.06 9.36 6.99
C THR A 148 -19.98 9.30 8.07
N ASP A 149 -20.22 8.59 9.18
CA ASP A 149 -19.22 8.42 10.22
C ASP A 149 -18.10 7.47 9.74
N ILE A 150 -18.45 6.42 9.00
CA ILE A 150 -17.48 5.51 8.36
C ILE A 150 -16.64 6.30 7.36
N ASP A 151 -17.26 7.09 6.49
CA ASP A 151 -16.57 7.94 5.50
C ASP A 151 -15.59 8.92 6.18
N ARG A 152 -15.95 9.48 7.33
CA ARG A 152 -15.03 10.32 8.13
C ARG A 152 -13.81 9.57 8.60
N VAL A 153 -13.98 8.33 9.05
CA VAL A 153 -12.85 7.50 9.48
C VAL A 153 -11.95 7.17 8.28
N VAL A 154 -12.54 6.77 7.14
CA VAL A 154 -11.79 6.52 5.90
C VAL A 154 -11.02 7.78 5.48
N LEU A 155 -11.68 8.94 5.43
CA LEU A 155 -11.05 10.22 5.12
C LEU A 155 -9.84 10.49 6.04
N ALA A 156 -10.01 10.25 7.34
CA ALA A 156 -9.01 10.52 8.35
C ALA A 156 -7.77 9.63 8.24
N ILE A 157 -7.96 8.32 8.06
CA ILE A 157 -6.87 7.34 8.15
C ILE A 157 -6.36 6.83 6.80
N VAL A 158 -7.08 7.12 5.70
CA VAL A 158 -6.71 6.69 4.35
C VAL A 158 -6.48 7.88 3.43
N ASP A 159 -7.53 8.69 3.15
CA ASP A 159 -7.49 9.68 2.05
C ASP A 159 -6.52 10.82 2.34
N ILE A 160 -6.55 11.37 3.55
CA ILE A 160 -5.65 12.46 3.94
C ILE A 160 -4.19 11.98 3.95
N PRO A 161 -3.82 10.89 4.65
CA PRO A 161 -2.46 10.38 4.60
C PRO A 161 -1.98 10.05 3.18
N TYR A 162 -2.82 9.39 2.37
CA TYR A 162 -2.50 9.09 0.97
C TYR A 162 -2.21 10.38 0.17
N THR A 163 -3.02 11.42 0.37
CA THR A 163 -2.84 12.70 -0.30
C THR A 163 -1.54 13.38 0.12
N LEU A 164 -1.16 13.30 1.40
CA LEU A 164 0.11 13.81 1.91
C LEU A 164 1.30 13.07 1.28
N VAL A 165 1.27 11.74 1.26
CA VAL A 165 2.30 10.91 0.60
C VAL A 165 2.44 11.30 -0.86
N ARG A 166 1.31 11.33 -1.58
CA ARG A 166 1.29 11.68 -3.01
C ARG A 166 1.85 13.07 -3.29
N ARG A 167 1.50 14.07 -2.47
CA ARG A 167 1.99 15.43 -2.59
C ARG A 167 3.51 15.47 -2.46
N HIS A 168 4.04 14.95 -1.35
CA HIS A 168 5.47 15.02 -1.07
C HIS A 168 6.33 14.23 -2.07
N LEU A 169 5.92 13.02 -2.42
CA LEU A 169 6.67 12.21 -3.38
C LEU A 169 6.67 12.80 -4.79
N ARG A 170 5.60 13.53 -5.17
CA ARG A 170 5.54 14.19 -6.50
C ARG A 170 6.29 15.50 -6.58
N THR A 171 6.32 16.29 -5.51
CA THR A 171 6.93 17.64 -5.51
C THR A 171 8.35 17.65 -4.99
N GLU A 172 8.63 16.90 -3.93
CA GLU A 172 9.88 16.99 -3.19
C GLU A 172 10.72 15.70 -3.27
N GLY A 173 10.12 14.60 -3.75
CA GLY A 173 10.77 13.28 -3.83
C GLY A 173 11.01 12.62 -2.46
N THR A 174 10.72 13.32 -1.36
CA THR A 174 10.91 12.84 0.02
C THR A 174 9.76 13.26 0.92
N ILE A 175 9.45 12.46 1.93
CA ILE A 175 8.43 12.77 2.93
C ILE A 175 9.10 13.36 4.17
N PRO A 176 8.78 14.60 4.60
CA PRO A 176 9.36 15.24 5.78
C PRO A 176 9.12 14.44 7.07
N ALA A 177 10.05 14.55 8.02
CA ALA A 177 10.01 13.79 9.27
C ALA A 177 8.77 14.10 10.14
N HIS A 178 8.22 15.31 10.06
CA HIS A 178 7.05 15.73 10.84
C HIS A 178 5.70 15.27 10.25
N THR A 179 5.68 14.77 9.03
CA THR A 179 4.43 14.43 8.31
C THR A 179 3.60 13.32 8.98
N PRO A 180 4.19 12.27 9.61
CA PRO A 180 3.41 11.28 10.35
C PRO A 180 2.61 11.88 11.50
N ASP A 181 3.22 12.77 12.28
CA ASP A 181 2.56 13.44 13.42
C ASP A 181 1.43 14.33 12.92
N LEU A 182 1.65 15.08 11.84
CA LEU A 182 0.61 15.90 11.23
C LEU A 182 -0.57 15.06 10.72
N ALA A 183 -0.31 13.89 10.16
CA ALA A 183 -1.38 12.97 9.74
C ALA A 183 -2.18 12.44 10.93
N ALA A 184 -1.49 12.09 12.04
CA ALA A 184 -2.14 11.64 13.27
C ALA A 184 -2.99 12.75 13.91
N GLU A 185 -2.53 14.00 13.92
CA GLU A 185 -3.28 15.16 14.41
C GLU A 185 -4.52 15.44 13.54
N ALA A 186 -4.38 15.37 12.22
CA ALA A 186 -5.50 15.54 11.30
C ALA A 186 -6.55 14.44 11.47
N ALA A 187 -6.10 13.19 11.66
CA ALA A 187 -7.01 12.09 11.94
C ALA A 187 -7.80 12.33 13.23
N GLU A 188 -7.12 12.69 14.33
CA GLU A 188 -7.78 12.99 15.62
C GLU A 188 -8.87 14.07 15.49
N ALA A 189 -8.62 15.11 14.69
CA ALA A 189 -9.57 16.21 14.51
C ALA A 189 -10.84 15.81 13.74
N LEU A 190 -10.77 14.74 12.93
CA LEU A 190 -11.88 14.27 12.10
C LEU A 190 -12.68 13.13 12.74
N LEU A 191 -12.09 12.42 13.71
CA LEU A 191 -12.77 11.31 14.36
C LEU A 191 -14.05 11.77 15.05
N PRO A 192 -15.10 10.92 15.11
CA PRO A 192 -16.27 11.20 15.89
C PRO A 192 -15.92 11.58 17.33
N PRO A 193 -16.65 12.49 17.98
CA PRO A 193 -16.42 12.79 19.39
C PRO A 193 -16.55 11.50 20.22
N PRO A 194 -15.76 11.35 21.29
CA PRO A 194 -15.92 10.21 22.19
C PRO A 194 -17.38 10.17 22.66
N HIS A 195 -18.00 9.00 22.59
CA HIS A 195 -19.31 8.83 23.20
C HIS A 195 -19.15 9.01 24.71
N ASP A 196 -19.70 10.09 25.25
CA ASP A 196 -19.88 10.26 26.67
C ASP A 196 -20.79 9.16 27.19
N LEU A 197 -20.22 8.14 27.84
CA LEU A 197 -20.94 7.07 28.53
C LEU A 197 -21.76 7.60 29.72
N ASN A 198 -21.84 8.91 29.89
CA ASN A 198 -22.40 9.57 31.08
C ASN A 198 -23.81 10.16 30.84
N ASN A 199 -24.51 9.80 29.77
CA ASN A 199 -25.85 10.31 29.52
C ASN A 199 -26.93 9.20 29.52
N ARG A 200 -26.94 8.39 30.59
CA ARG A 200 -28.08 7.51 30.95
C ARG A 200 -28.50 7.76 32.37
#